data_4f3097b1e98708c96c1e8510d2f3f75e
#
_entry.id   4f3097b1e98708c96c1e8510d2f3f75e
#
_cell.length_a   1.000
_cell.length_b   1.000
_cell.length_c   1.000
_cell.angle_alpha   90.00
_cell.angle_beta   90.00
_cell.angle_gamma   90.00
#
_symmetry.space_group_name_H-M   'P 1'
#
loop_
_entity.id
_entity.type
_entity.pdbx_description
1 polymer ?
#
loop_
_entity_poly.entity_id
_entity_poly.type
_entity_poly.pdbx_seq_one_letter_code
_entity_poly.pdbx_strand_id
1 'polypeptide(L)'
;HVEEEPLYDGFDGSTQLAPFECIPRRLSFRQKALNLLIQRESIKLRRAHHYNELVEYLNNRPLWKNEYPLIMPNWDNTPRSDVRGSVLYDSTPKLFKKMLQNAIKKIAHVINPDERIIFVEAWNEWAEGNYLEPDSKFGHAYLLAIKEALLDK
;
A
#
# COMPACT_ATOMS: atom_id res chain seq x y z
N HIS A 1 1.34 -18.47 -0.39
CA HIS A 1 0.23 -18.22 0.54
C HIS A 1 -1.00 -17.99 -0.32
N VAL A 2 -2.00 -18.85 -0.18
CA VAL A 2 -3.36 -18.57 -0.65
C VAL A 2 -3.91 -17.60 0.42
N GLU A 3 -4.26 -16.39 0.01
CA GLU A 3 -4.95 -15.47 0.91
C GLU A 3 -6.32 -16.09 1.19
N GLU A 4 -6.59 -16.42 2.44
CA GLU A 4 -7.89 -16.91 2.87
C GLU A 4 -8.87 -15.73 2.97
N GLU A 5 -10.13 -15.98 2.59
CA GLU A 5 -11.19 -14.98 2.74
C GLU A 5 -11.33 -14.63 4.22
N PRO A 6 -11.34 -13.31 4.59
CA PRO A 6 -11.46 -12.92 5.99
C PRO A 6 -12.78 -13.43 6.59
N LEU A 7 -12.72 -13.95 7.81
CA LEU A 7 -13.90 -14.32 8.57
C LEU A 7 -14.60 -13.05 9.05
N TYR A 8 -15.83 -12.83 8.58
CA TYR A 8 -16.68 -11.70 8.97
C TYR A 8 -17.42 -12.00 10.29
N ASP A 9 -16.67 -12.13 11.37
CA ASP A 9 -17.22 -12.52 12.67
C ASP A 9 -17.96 -11.35 13.34
N GLY A 10 -19.17 -11.06 12.83
CA GLY A 10 -20.03 -9.97 13.29
C GLY A 10 -19.73 -8.59 12.68
N PHE A 11 -18.88 -8.51 11.65
CA PHE A 11 -18.57 -7.28 10.92
C PHE A 11 -19.28 -7.24 9.55
N ASP A 12 -19.69 -6.05 9.09
CA ASP A 12 -20.33 -5.86 7.79
C ASP A 12 -19.35 -5.87 6.62
N GLY A 13 -18.07 -5.62 6.88
CA GLY A 13 -17.02 -5.61 5.88
C GLY A 13 -15.62 -5.59 6.46
N SER A 14 -14.63 -5.67 5.60
CA SER A 14 -13.22 -5.68 5.95
C SER A 14 -12.39 -4.77 5.07
N THR A 15 -11.17 -4.49 5.49
CA THR A 15 -10.14 -3.88 4.66
C THR A 15 -8.79 -4.53 4.97
N GLN A 16 -7.90 -4.61 3.99
CA GLN A 16 -6.59 -5.21 4.19
C GLN A 16 -5.61 -4.18 4.74
N LEU A 17 -5.19 -4.35 5.99
CA LEU A 17 -4.13 -3.53 6.59
C LEU A 17 -2.76 -3.99 6.11
N ALA A 18 -1.85 -3.03 5.89
CA ALA A 18 -0.47 -3.29 5.47
C ALA A 18 -0.32 -4.26 4.27
N PRO A 19 -0.99 -3.99 3.13
CA PRO A 19 -1.02 -4.91 2.00
C PRO A 19 0.37 -5.22 1.41
N PHE A 20 1.38 -4.38 1.66
CA PHE A 20 2.75 -4.61 1.20
C PHE A 20 3.44 -5.80 1.89
N GLU A 21 2.95 -6.28 3.02
CA GLU A 21 3.46 -7.51 3.65
C GLU A 21 3.14 -8.75 2.83
N CYS A 22 2.10 -8.69 2.02
CA CYS A 22 1.68 -9.75 1.12
C CYS A 22 2.41 -9.72 -0.23
N ILE A 23 3.17 -8.66 -0.54
CA ILE A 23 3.92 -8.57 -1.79
C ILE A 23 5.00 -9.67 -1.83
N PRO A 24 4.98 -10.56 -2.83
CA PRO A 24 5.99 -11.60 -2.94
C PRO A 24 7.39 -11.02 -3.07
N ARG A 25 8.32 -11.41 -2.22
CA ARG A 25 9.71 -10.97 -2.31
C ARG A 25 10.36 -11.53 -3.58
N ARG A 26 10.41 -10.74 -4.63
CA ARG A 26 11.23 -11.04 -5.81
C ARG A 26 12.69 -10.63 -5.56
N LEU A 27 13.38 -11.37 -4.70
CA LEU A 27 14.80 -11.16 -4.49
C LEU A 27 15.57 -11.50 -5.78
N SER A 28 16.30 -10.54 -6.33
CA SER A 28 17.23 -10.81 -7.41
C SER A 28 18.31 -11.80 -6.98
N PHE A 29 18.96 -12.49 -7.92
CA PHE A 29 20.04 -13.45 -7.60
C PHE A 29 21.16 -12.79 -6.78
N ARG A 30 21.50 -11.53 -7.06
CA ARG A 30 22.48 -10.74 -6.29
C ARG A 30 22.01 -10.49 -4.85
N GLN A 31 20.73 -10.17 -4.64
CA GLN A 31 20.15 -9.99 -3.30
C GLN A 31 20.10 -11.30 -2.52
N LYS A 32 19.82 -12.44 -3.20
CA LYS A 32 19.87 -13.76 -2.57
C LYS A 32 21.30 -14.13 -2.15
N ALA A 33 22.31 -13.88 -3.01
CA ALA A 33 23.70 -14.12 -2.69
C ALA A 33 24.21 -13.20 -1.56
N LEU A 34 23.82 -11.91 -1.58
CA LEU A 34 24.16 -10.97 -0.52
C LEU A 34 23.50 -11.37 0.81
N ASN A 35 22.26 -11.85 0.80
CA ASN A 35 21.57 -12.37 1.98
C ASN A 35 22.29 -13.57 2.59
N LEU A 36 22.84 -14.48 1.77
CA LEU A 36 23.62 -15.64 2.21
C LEU A 36 24.94 -15.21 2.88
N LEU A 37 25.58 -14.15 2.37
CA LEU A 37 26.79 -13.59 2.96
C LEU A 37 26.53 -12.85 4.27
N ILE A 38 25.38 -12.14 4.37
CA ILE A 38 24.98 -11.33 5.52
C ILE A 38 24.35 -12.20 6.64
N GLN A 39 23.87 -13.41 6.35
CA GLN A 39 23.36 -14.33 7.39
C GLN A 39 24.40 -14.69 8.48
N ARG A 40 25.68 -14.42 8.25
CA ARG A 40 26.74 -14.56 9.27
C ARG A 40 26.79 -13.44 10.30
N GLU A 41 26.22 -12.27 10.00
CA GLU A 41 26.16 -11.13 10.91
C GLU A 41 24.73 -10.61 10.90
N SER A 42 23.94 -10.97 11.87
CA SER A 42 22.63 -10.49 12.37
C SER A 42 21.92 -9.29 11.70
N ILE A 43 22.26 -8.92 10.47
CA ILE A 43 21.61 -7.84 9.72
C ILE A 43 20.43 -8.44 8.97
N LYS A 44 19.26 -8.42 9.59
CA LYS A 44 18.00 -8.67 8.88
C LYS A 44 17.85 -7.56 7.85
N LEU A 45 17.94 -7.94 6.56
CA LEU A 45 17.60 -7.00 5.48
C LEU A 45 16.21 -6.43 5.73
N ARG A 46 16.13 -5.10 5.70
CA ARG A 46 14.86 -4.36 5.82
C ARG A 46 13.87 -4.89 4.78
N ARG A 47 12.62 -4.94 5.13
CA ARG A 47 11.54 -5.22 4.18
C ARG A 47 11.34 -3.97 3.32
N ALA A 48 12.09 -3.91 2.22
CA ALA A 48 12.02 -2.81 1.28
C ALA A 48 11.34 -3.28 -0.01
N HIS A 49 10.28 -2.59 -0.41
CA HIS A 49 9.56 -2.83 -1.65
C HIS A 49 9.48 -1.55 -2.47
N HIS A 50 9.63 -1.68 -3.78
CA HIS A 50 9.35 -0.55 -4.66
C HIS A 50 7.85 -0.26 -4.64
N TYR A 51 7.46 1.01 -4.50
CA TYR A 51 6.05 1.39 -4.40
C TYR A 51 5.21 0.90 -5.59
N ASN A 52 5.79 0.81 -6.78
CA ASN A 52 5.09 0.23 -7.94
C ASN A 52 4.73 -1.25 -7.76
N GLU A 53 5.49 -2.02 -6.95
CA GLU A 53 5.14 -3.43 -6.66
C GLU A 53 3.84 -3.50 -5.86
N LEU A 54 3.64 -2.59 -4.90
CA LEU A 54 2.37 -2.46 -4.19
C LEU A 54 1.24 -2.07 -5.16
N VAL A 55 1.48 -1.08 -6.03
CA VAL A 55 0.48 -0.66 -7.02
C VAL A 55 0.06 -1.83 -7.91
N GLU A 56 1.02 -2.59 -8.42
CA GLU A 56 0.74 -3.77 -9.26
C GLU A 56 0.03 -4.88 -8.49
N TYR A 57 0.45 -5.16 -7.26
CA TYR A 57 -0.20 -6.14 -6.40
C TYR A 57 -1.67 -5.77 -6.18
N LEU A 58 -1.94 -4.56 -5.70
CA LEU A 58 -3.31 -4.09 -5.44
C LEU A 58 -4.14 -4.00 -6.73
N ASN A 59 -3.53 -3.71 -7.87
CA ASN A 59 -4.23 -3.67 -9.14
C ASN A 59 -4.71 -5.06 -9.60
N ASN A 60 -3.89 -6.07 -9.42
CA ASN A 60 -4.14 -7.42 -9.91
C ASN A 60 -4.94 -8.28 -8.92
N ARG A 61 -4.89 -7.96 -7.63
CA ARG A 61 -5.62 -8.69 -6.61
C ARG A 61 -7.13 -8.38 -6.70
N PRO A 62 -8.01 -9.37 -6.76
CA PRO A 62 -9.45 -9.12 -6.61
C PRO A 62 -9.78 -8.69 -5.18
N LEU A 63 -10.89 -8.00 -4.99
CA LEU A 63 -11.46 -7.78 -3.66
C LEU A 63 -12.24 -9.02 -3.24
N TRP A 64 -12.19 -9.35 -1.95
CA TRP A 64 -13.10 -10.30 -1.36
C TRP A 64 -14.54 -9.75 -1.30
N LYS A 65 -15.49 -10.62 -1.04
CA LYS A 65 -16.86 -10.19 -0.77
C LYS A 65 -16.86 -9.24 0.45
N ASN A 66 -17.53 -8.11 0.35
CA ASN A 66 -17.60 -7.06 1.39
C ASN A 66 -16.22 -6.50 1.82
N GLU A 67 -15.20 -6.60 0.98
CA GLU A 67 -13.93 -5.94 1.21
C GLU A 67 -13.90 -4.56 0.58
N TYR A 68 -13.48 -3.58 1.36
CA TYR A 68 -13.24 -2.21 0.92
C TYR A 68 -11.76 -2.01 0.55
N PRO A 69 -11.44 -1.38 -0.58
CA PRO A 69 -10.06 -1.11 -0.95
C PRO A 69 -9.38 -0.22 0.08
N LEU A 70 -8.15 -0.56 0.44
CA LEU A 70 -7.22 0.31 1.16
C LEU A 70 -6.14 0.78 0.19
N ILE A 71 -5.86 2.07 0.20
CA ILE A 71 -4.73 2.67 -0.51
C ILE A 71 -3.84 3.41 0.48
N MET A 72 -2.54 3.49 0.18
CA MET A 72 -1.62 4.23 1.03
C MET A 72 -0.68 5.11 0.19
N PRO A 73 -0.45 6.37 0.59
CA PRO A 73 0.42 7.27 -0.16
C PRO A 73 1.88 6.86 -0.07
N ASN A 74 2.30 6.30 1.06
CA ASN A 74 3.70 6.15 1.41
C ASN A 74 3.83 5.23 2.62
N TRP A 75 5.03 4.69 2.89
CA TRP A 75 5.32 3.95 4.13
C TRP A 75 6.81 3.87 4.40
N ASP A 76 7.23 4.28 5.57
CA ASP A 76 8.56 4.05 6.11
C ASP A 76 8.53 4.07 7.64
N ASN A 77 8.41 2.92 8.26
CA ASN A 77 8.45 2.82 9.72
C ASN A 77 9.84 2.46 10.27
N THR A 78 10.89 2.60 9.45
CA THR A 78 12.27 2.32 9.88
C THR A 78 12.75 3.22 11.02
N PRO A 79 12.34 4.50 11.14
CA PRO A 79 12.72 5.31 12.30
C PRO A 79 12.21 4.77 13.63
N ARG A 80 11.08 4.03 13.61
CA ARG A 80 10.44 3.46 14.79
C ARG A 80 10.84 2.00 15.04
N SER A 81 11.05 1.24 13.97
CA SER A 81 11.24 -0.22 14.02
C SER A 81 12.66 -0.67 13.68
N ASP A 82 13.55 0.26 13.31
CA ASP A 82 14.94 0.03 12.91
C ASP A 82 15.06 -1.13 11.89
N VAL A 83 15.94 -2.09 12.12
CA VAL A 83 16.19 -3.24 11.21
C VAL A 83 14.96 -4.13 10.96
N ARG A 84 13.94 -4.02 11.79
CA ARG A 84 12.66 -4.73 11.64
C ARG A 84 11.63 -3.96 10.82
N GLY A 85 11.94 -2.71 10.50
CA GLY A 85 11.07 -1.82 9.75
C GLY A 85 10.84 -2.29 8.31
N SER A 86 9.77 -1.75 7.74
CA SER A 86 9.40 -1.90 6.33
C SER A 86 9.40 -0.54 5.65
N VAL A 87 9.75 -0.50 4.36
CA VAL A 87 9.73 0.73 3.58
C VAL A 87 9.19 0.46 2.18
N LEU A 88 8.34 1.38 1.71
CA LEU A 88 7.94 1.51 0.32
C LEU A 88 8.73 2.68 -0.28
N TYR A 89 9.73 2.37 -1.09
CA TYR A 89 10.56 3.41 -1.70
C TYR A 89 10.04 3.82 -3.09
N ASP A 90 10.41 5.01 -3.54
CA ASP A 90 9.99 5.61 -4.82
C ASP A 90 8.46 5.80 -4.95
N SER A 91 7.77 6.10 -3.84
CA SER A 91 6.40 6.54 -3.92
C SER A 91 6.30 7.92 -4.58
N THR A 92 5.29 8.09 -5.43
CA THR A 92 5.02 9.33 -6.13
C THR A 92 3.51 9.59 -6.21
N PRO A 93 3.08 10.87 -6.28
CA PRO A 93 1.67 11.21 -6.49
C PRO A 93 1.05 10.56 -7.74
N LYS A 94 1.85 10.38 -8.79
CA LYS A 94 1.41 9.71 -10.03
C LYS A 94 1.08 8.23 -9.80
N LEU A 95 1.92 7.50 -9.09
CA LEU A 95 1.67 6.08 -8.76
C LEU A 95 0.51 5.95 -7.78
N PHE A 96 0.40 6.85 -6.82
CA PHE A 96 -0.72 6.90 -5.89
C PHE A 96 -2.04 7.18 -6.64
N LYS A 97 -2.07 8.14 -7.58
CA LYS A 97 -3.24 8.39 -8.45
C LYS A 97 -3.65 7.12 -9.20
N LYS A 98 -2.68 6.38 -9.78
CA LYS A 98 -2.95 5.12 -10.48
C LYS A 98 -3.58 4.07 -9.57
N MET A 99 -3.09 3.95 -8.32
CA MET A 99 -3.65 3.05 -7.31
C MET A 99 -5.10 3.43 -6.97
N LEU A 100 -5.36 4.70 -6.72
CA LEU A 100 -6.70 5.21 -6.41
C LEU A 100 -7.67 5.01 -7.58
N GLN A 101 -7.27 5.36 -8.81
CA GLN A 101 -8.11 5.13 -10.01
C GLN A 101 -8.50 3.66 -10.16
N ASN A 102 -7.60 2.76 -9.82
CA ASN A 102 -7.87 1.33 -9.87
C ASN A 102 -8.80 0.87 -8.75
N ALA A 103 -8.63 1.40 -7.53
CA ALA A 103 -9.56 1.16 -6.43
C ALA A 103 -10.98 1.64 -6.77
N ILE A 104 -11.12 2.83 -7.38
CA ILE A 104 -12.40 3.36 -7.87
C ILE A 104 -13.04 2.39 -8.88
N LYS A 105 -12.26 1.88 -9.86
CA LYS A 105 -12.77 0.92 -10.85
C LYS A 105 -13.25 -0.37 -10.20
N LYS A 106 -12.55 -0.86 -9.19
CA LYS A 106 -12.91 -2.09 -8.47
C LYS A 106 -14.25 -2.03 -7.77
N ILE A 107 -14.64 -0.86 -7.25
CA ILE A 107 -15.92 -0.66 -6.56
C ILE A 107 -17.01 -0.05 -7.45
N ALA A 108 -16.72 0.24 -8.73
CA ALA A 108 -17.66 0.89 -9.63
C ALA A 108 -18.94 0.07 -9.86
N HIS A 109 -18.87 -1.27 -9.71
CA HIS A 109 -19.99 -2.18 -9.86
C HIS A 109 -20.95 -2.18 -8.66
N VAL A 110 -20.56 -1.62 -7.53
CA VAL A 110 -21.41 -1.51 -6.33
C VAL A 110 -22.59 -0.59 -6.66
N ILE A 111 -23.81 -1.11 -6.52
CA ILE A 111 -25.04 -0.41 -6.95
C ILE A 111 -25.29 0.83 -6.12
N ASN A 112 -25.24 0.68 -4.78
CA ASN A 112 -25.43 1.79 -3.86
C ASN A 112 -24.19 2.70 -3.82
N PRO A 113 -24.26 3.97 -4.26
CA PRO A 113 -23.12 4.87 -4.22
C PRO A 113 -22.55 5.11 -2.81
N ASP A 114 -23.36 5.03 -1.77
CA ASP A 114 -22.96 5.27 -0.39
C ASP A 114 -22.09 4.11 0.16
N GLU A 115 -22.12 2.97 -0.51
CA GLU A 115 -21.26 1.80 -0.20
C GLU A 115 -19.94 1.79 -1.01
N ARG A 116 -19.75 2.77 -1.90
CA ARG A 116 -18.50 2.91 -2.66
C ARG A 116 -17.43 3.61 -1.82
N ILE A 117 -16.90 2.88 -0.85
CA ILE A 117 -15.96 3.41 0.14
C ILE A 117 -14.53 2.94 -0.22
N ILE A 118 -13.56 3.85 -0.13
CA ILE A 118 -12.13 3.57 -0.24
C ILE A 118 -11.46 4.15 0.99
N PHE A 119 -10.71 3.33 1.71
CA PHE A 119 -9.92 3.77 2.84
C PHE A 119 -8.56 4.28 2.38
N VAL A 120 -8.09 5.34 3.00
CA VAL A 120 -6.73 5.87 2.80
C VAL A 120 -5.97 5.77 4.12
N GLU A 121 -4.89 5.04 4.12
CA GLU A 121 -3.96 4.94 5.23
C GLU A 121 -2.70 5.76 4.90
N ALA A 122 -2.41 6.93 5.53
CA ALA A 122 -3.21 7.66 6.49
C ALA A 122 -3.23 9.15 6.11
N TRP A 123 -3.98 9.98 6.87
CA TRP A 123 -3.94 11.43 6.70
C TRP A 123 -2.60 12.01 7.17
N ASN A 124 -2.11 11.62 8.34
CA ASN A 124 -0.98 12.26 9.01
C ASN A 124 -0.13 11.33 9.91
N GLU A 125 0.05 10.07 9.54
CA GLU A 125 0.94 9.18 10.28
C GLU A 125 2.41 9.39 9.87
N TRP A 126 2.95 10.56 10.26
CA TRP A 126 4.32 10.98 9.94
C TRP A 126 5.39 10.05 10.52
N ALA A 127 5.12 9.45 11.69
CA ALA A 127 6.06 8.56 12.36
C ALA A 127 6.32 7.26 11.56
N GLU A 128 5.41 6.91 10.65
CA GLU A 128 5.52 5.76 9.75
C GLU A 128 5.69 6.19 8.28
N GLY A 129 6.01 7.47 8.04
CA GLY A 129 6.17 8.01 6.69
C GLY A 129 4.90 7.87 5.84
N ASN A 130 3.72 7.74 6.47
CA ASN A 130 2.46 7.46 5.81
C ASN A 130 1.48 8.62 6.01
N TYR A 131 1.45 9.54 5.06
CA TYR A 131 0.69 10.78 5.20
C TYR A 131 0.23 11.33 3.85
N LEU A 132 -0.90 12.03 3.88
CA LEU A 132 -1.46 12.82 2.78
C LEU A 132 -1.27 14.33 2.97
N GLU A 133 -0.93 14.75 4.18
CA GLU A 133 -0.65 16.16 4.45
C GLU A 133 0.45 16.67 3.52
N PRO A 134 0.39 17.95 3.14
CA PRO A 134 1.42 18.55 2.29
C PRO A 134 2.82 18.44 2.89
N ASP A 135 3.80 18.06 2.09
CA ASP A 135 5.19 17.88 2.46
C ASP A 135 6.13 18.81 1.69
N SER A 136 7.40 18.87 2.10
CA SER A 136 8.41 19.71 1.45
C SER A 136 8.84 19.17 0.08
N LYS A 137 8.62 17.88 -0.22
CA LYS A 137 9.05 17.24 -1.46
C LYS A 137 8.00 17.37 -2.57
N PHE A 138 6.74 17.15 -2.23
CA PHE A 138 5.65 17.08 -3.21
C PHE A 138 4.58 18.15 -2.99
N GLY A 139 4.68 18.96 -1.92
CA GLY A 139 3.65 19.95 -1.60
C GLY A 139 2.27 19.31 -1.50
N HIS A 140 1.31 19.84 -2.24
CA HIS A 140 -0.08 19.35 -2.28
C HIS A 140 -0.32 18.22 -3.31
N ALA A 141 0.71 17.67 -3.95
CA ALA A 141 0.53 16.82 -5.13
C ALA A 141 -0.24 15.51 -4.84
N TYR A 142 -0.15 14.94 -3.64
CA TYR A 142 -0.98 13.78 -3.26
C TYR A 142 -2.47 14.14 -3.14
N LEU A 143 -2.79 15.29 -2.57
CA LEU A 143 -4.18 15.79 -2.50
C LEU A 143 -4.73 16.12 -3.89
N LEU A 144 -3.91 16.71 -4.76
CA LEU A 144 -4.26 16.95 -6.15
C LEU A 144 -4.51 15.63 -6.90
N ALA A 145 -3.69 14.60 -6.64
CA ALA A 145 -3.88 13.27 -7.21
C ALA A 145 -5.25 12.66 -6.83
N ILE A 146 -5.70 12.84 -5.58
CA ILE A 146 -7.05 12.42 -5.16
C ILE A 146 -8.11 13.20 -5.94
N LYS A 147 -8.02 14.54 -5.94
CA LYS A 147 -8.97 15.39 -6.64
C LYS A 147 -9.11 14.99 -8.11
N GLU A 148 -7.99 14.84 -8.81
CA GLU A 148 -7.98 14.46 -10.21
C GLU A 148 -8.55 13.05 -10.44
N ALA A 149 -8.18 12.05 -9.60
CA ALA A 149 -8.70 10.69 -9.73
C ALA A 149 -10.22 10.59 -9.57
N LEU A 150 -10.80 11.46 -8.73
CA LEU A 150 -12.25 11.52 -8.53
C LEU A 150 -12.99 12.27 -9.65
N LEU A 151 -12.29 13.16 -10.37
CA LEU A 151 -12.85 13.93 -11.47
C LEU A 151 -12.68 13.26 -12.84
N ASP A 152 -11.69 12.39 -12.98
CA ASP A 152 -11.45 11.60 -14.20
C ASP A 152 -12.54 10.51 -14.33
N LYS A 153 -13.71 10.90 -14.91
CA LYS A 153 -14.83 10.00 -15.22
C LYS A 153 -14.71 9.41 -16.62
#